data_6578477f67eefe6eea525f18119c7509
#
_entry.id   6578477f67eefe6eea525f18119c7509
#
_cell.length_a   1.000
_cell.length_b   1.000
_cell.length_c   1.000
_cell.angle_alpha   90.00
_cell.angle_beta   90.00
_cell.angle_gamma   90.00
#
_symmetry.space_group_name_H-M   'P 1'
#
loop_
_entity.id
_entity.type
_entity.pdbx_description
1 polymer ?
#
loop_
_entity_poly.entity_id
_entity_poly.type
_entity_poly.pdbx_seq_one_letter_code
_entity_poly.pdbx_strand_id
1 'polypeptide(L)'
;QGSEAIALVQTQPEPFFKRTVEGDLGLYINAAHLAQTIGLESLSRELGLNAPGEFDAWQPIPQTPAQFRLAGRLALEAGRSAIRRHTGTLRQVYLPEGRKSYATGKDLSEVTTLIATGGALTRLPGRGGVLKALRDMNIAGDMLYPKPQAMRVLVDRYYLMASLGVLSRGYPEAALALLQLSLAEESL
;
A
#
# COMPACT_ATOMS: atom_id res chain seq x y z
N GLN A 1 -31.67 7.06 20.09
CA GLN A 1 -30.20 7.22 20.02
C GLN A 1 -29.59 5.97 20.63
N GLY A 2 -29.32 4.97 19.79
CA GLY A 2 -28.69 3.72 20.20
C GLY A 2 -27.17 3.89 20.19
N SER A 3 -26.53 3.76 21.34
CA SER A 3 -25.08 3.65 21.45
C SER A 3 -24.63 2.36 20.75
N GLU A 4 -23.90 2.45 19.66
CA GLU A 4 -23.23 1.30 19.06
C GLU A 4 -22.14 0.82 20.03
N ALA A 5 -22.39 -0.29 20.73
CA ALA A 5 -21.36 -0.93 21.50
C ALA A 5 -20.40 -1.64 20.54
N ILE A 6 -19.23 -1.08 20.34
CA ILE A 6 -18.12 -1.77 19.67
C ILE A 6 -17.58 -2.79 20.66
N ALA A 7 -17.87 -4.08 20.45
CA ALA A 7 -17.23 -5.15 21.20
C ALA A 7 -15.80 -5.31 20.63
N LEU A 8 -14.83 -4.67 21.26
CA LEU A 8 -13.42 -4.95 21.02
C LEU A 8 -13.14 -6.37 21.48
N VAL A 9 -12.94 -7.29 20.56
CA VAL A 9 -12.30 -8.56 20.88
C VAL A 9 -10.91 -8.22 21.37
N GLN A 10 -10.60 -8.63 22.59
CA GLN A 10 -9.40 -8.30 23.35
C GLN A 10 -8.15 -8.49 22.48
N THR A 11 -7.63 -7.41 21.95
CA THR A 11 -6.31 -7.38 21.32
C THR A 11 -5.30 -7.25 22.45
N GLN A 12 -4.28 -8.12 22.47
CA GLN A 12 -3.12 -7.89 23.31
C GLN A 12 -2.59 -6.49 23.02
N PRO A 13 -1.98 -5.75 23.99
CA PRO A 13 -1.42 -4.44 23.73
C PRO A 13 -0.51 -4.53 22.52
N GLU A 14 -0.85 -3.75 21.50
CA GLU A 14 -0.19 -3.83 20.22
C GLU A 14 1.26 -3.34 20.37
N PRO A 15 2.27 -4.04 19.83
CA PRO A 15 3.63 -3.55 19.85
C PRO A 15 3.67 -2.21 19.12
N PHE A 16 4.50 -1.28 19.61
CA PHE A 16 4.74 0.03 18.98
C PHE A 16 5.13 -0.06 17.49
N PHE A 17 5.62 -1.23 17.08
CA PHE A 17 6.08 -1.50 15.72
C PHE A 17 5.50 -2.81 15.21
N LYS A 18 4.86 -2.75 14.03
CA LYS A 18 4.33 -3.91 13.31
C LYS A 18 4.94 -3.98 11.92
N ARG A 19 5.49 -5.14 11.57
CA ARG A 19 6.07 -5.40 10.25
C ARG A 19 5.36 -6.55 9.57
N THR A 20 5.10 -6.40 8.26
CA THR A 20 4.68 -7.48 7.36
C THR A 20 5.63 -7.48 6.16
N VAL A 21 6.04 -8.65 5.72
CA VAL A 21 6.86 -8.85 4.53
C VAL A 21 6.11 -9.77 3.59
N GLU A 22 5.77 -9.25 2.42
CA GLU A 22 5.00 -9.95 1.39
C GLU A 22 5.95 -10.36 0.25
N GLY A 23 6.60 -11.52 0.40
CA GLY A 23 7.60 -11.99 -0.55
C GLY A 23 7.05 -12.32 -1.94
N ASP A 24 5.77 -12.65 -2.03
CA ASP A 24 5.06 -12.99 -3.27
C ASP A 24 4.61 -11.76 -4.10
N LEU A 25 4.73 -10.54 -3.55
CA LEU A 25 4.27 -9.31 -4.20
C LEU A 25 5.40 -8.51 -4.89
N GLY A 26 6.54 -9.13 -5.14
CA GLY A 26 7.68 -8.50 -5.81
C GLY A 26 7.38 -8.16 -7.29
N LEU A 27 7.70 -6.92 -7.69
CA LEU A 27 7.36 -6.39 -9.03
C LEU A 27 8.29 -6.85 -10.16
N TYR A 28 9.32 -7.62 -9.85
CA TYR A 28 10.22 -8.20 -10.85
C TYR A 28 10.13 -9.72 -10.86
N ILE A 29 10.62 -10.38 -9.84
CA ILE A 29 10.66 -11.85 -9.77
C ILE A 29 9.24 -12.44 -9.77
N ASN A 30 8.31 -11.83 -9.04
CA ASN A 30 6.93 -12.30 -8.90
C ASN A 30 5.93 -11.54 -9.79
N ALA A 31 6.40 -10.72 -10.74
CA ALA A 31 5.54 -9.95 -11.62
C ALA A 31 4.55 -10.81 -12.40
N ALA A 32 5.01 -11.97 -12.89
CA ALA A 32 4.15 -12.92 -13.60
C ALA A 32 3.03 -13.49 -12.70
N HIS A 33 3.33 -13.77 -11.42
CA HIS A 33 2.33 -14.24 -10.46
C HIS A 33 1.26 -13.16 -10.19
N LEU A 34 1.68 -11.91 -9.98
CA LEU A 34 0.77 -10.77 -9.83
C LEU A 34 -0.10 -10.59 -11.08
N ALA A 35 0.48 -10.71 -12.25
CA ALA A 35 -0.24 -10.60 -13.51
C ALA A 35 -1.27 -11.73 -13.69
N GLN A 36 -0.94 -12.96 -13.30
CA GLN A 36 -1.89 -14.07 -13.29
C GLN A 36 -3.05 -13.84 -12.34
N THR A 37 -2.79 -13.26 -11.17
CA THR A 37 -3.83 -12.92 -10.17
C THR A 37 -4.84 -11.90 -10.73
N ILE A 38 -4.37 -10.94 -11.52
CA ILE A 38 -5.23 -9.94 -12.20
C ILE A 38 -5.91 -10.56 -13.45
N GLY A 39 -5.21 -11.48 -14.13
CA GLY A 39 -5.56 -12.05 -15.42
C GLY A 39 -4.92 -11.30 -16.59
N LEU A 40 -4.11 -12.00 -17.37
CA LEU A 40 -3.36 -11.41 -18.49
C LEU A 40 -4.24 -10.75 -19.55
N GLU A 41 -5.38 -11.38 -19.89
CA GLU A 41 -6.36 -10.80 -20.82
C GLU A 41 -6.99 -9.51 -20.26
N SER A 42 -7.28 -9.48 -18.97
CA SER A 42 -7.82 -8.30 -18.28
C SER A 42 -6.80 -7.15 -18.32
N LEU A 43 -5.54 -7.44 -18.01
CA LEU A 43 -4.43 -6.48 -18.12
C LEU A 43 -4.27 -5.94 -19.54
N SER A 44 -4.29 -6.84 -20.54
CA SER A 44 -4.16 -6.44 -21.94
C SER A 44 -5.28 -5.50 -22.37
N ARG A 45 -6.50 -5.80 -21.98
CA ARG A 45 -7.69 -4.99 -22.30
C ARG A 45 -7.68 -3.66 -21.55
N GLU A 46 -7.40 -3.68 -20.23
CA GLU A 46 -7.37 -2.49 -19.37
C GLU A 46 -6.30 -1.50 -19.82
N LEU A 47 -5.13 -1.98 -20.19
CA LEU A 47 -3.97 -1.15 -20.51
C LEU A 47 -3.78 -0.89 -22.01
N GLY A 48 -4.57 -1.54 -22.87
CA GLY A 48 -4.44 -1.41 -24.32
C GLY A 48 -3.07 -1.89 -24.84
N LEU A 49 -2.57 -3.04 -24.35
CA LEU A 49 -1.26 -3.59 -24.71
C LEU A 49 -1.30 -5.13 -24.77
N ASN A 50 -0.25 -5.74 -25.32
CA ASN A 50 -0.05 -7.19 -25.27
C ASN A 50 0.69 -7.57 -23.98
N ALA A 51 -0.04 -7.77 -22.89
CA ALA A 51 0.57 -8.09 -21.60
C ALA A 51 1.50 -9.33 -21.64
N PRO A 52 1.15 -10.47 -22.26
CA PRO A 52 2.07 -11.58 -22.39
C PRO A 52 3.40 -11.19 -23.06
N GLY A 53 3.37 -10.49 -24.19
CA GLY A 53 4.59 -10.07 -24.91
C GLY A 53 5.45 -9.08 -24.10
N GLU A 54 4.83 -8.24 -23.28
CA GLU A 54 5.58 -7.35 -22.38
C GLU A 54 6.31 -8.13 -21.27
N PHE A 55 5.75 -9.27 -20.81
CA PHE A 55 6.42 -10.14 -19.84
C PHE A 55 7.59 -10.91 -20.43
N ASP A 56 7.58 -11.27 -21.71
CA ASP A 56 8.72 -11.90 -22.37
C ASP A 56 9.96 -11.00 -22.38
N ALA A 57 9.75 -9.68 -22.42
CA ALA A 57 10.79 -8.65 -22.39
C ALA A 57 10.91 -7.94 -21.03
N TRP A 58 10.36 -8.54 -19.95
CA TRP A 58 10.27 -7.87 -18.65
C TRP A 58 11.64 -7.62 -18.02
N GLN A 59 11.87 -6.41 -17.60
CA GLN A 59 13.12 -5.94 -17.01
C GLN A 59 12.91 -5.44 -15.57
N PRO A 60 13.94 -5.48 -14.69
CA PRO A 60 13.85 -4.91 -13.33
C PRO A 60 13.44 -3.44 -13.33
N ILE A 61 13.83 -2.71 -14.38
CA ILE A 61 13.47 -1.31 -14.61
C ILE A 61 12.72 -1.25 -15.94
N PRO A 62 11.46 -0.80 -15.96
CA PRO A 62 10.69 -0.63 -17.18
C PRO A 62 11.42 0.27 -18.19
N GLN A 63 11.40 -0.08 -19.47
CA GLN A 63 12.10 0.63 -20.54
C GLN A 63 11.14 1.30 -21.54
N THR A 64 9.92 0.81 -21.66
CA THR A 64 8.94 1.30 -22.62
C THR A 64 7.72 1.91 -21.93
N PRO A 65 6.96 2.81 -22.60
CA PRO A 65 5.70 3.32 -22.06
C PRO A 65 4.69 2.20 -21.69
N ALA A 66 4.67 1.10 -22.43
CA ALA A 66 3.83 -0.06 -22.15
C ALA A 66 4.26 -0.73 -20.83
N GLN A 67 5.56 -0.97 -20.65
CA GLN A 67 6.10 -1.53 -19.42
C GLN A 67 5.90 -0.61 -18.23
N PHE A 68 5.99 0.71 -18.37
CA PHE A 68 5.67 1.65 -17.29
C PHE A 68 4.19 1.55 -16.86
N ARG A 69 3.25 1.46 -17.81
CA ARG A 69 1.83 1.27 -17.48
C ARG A 69 1.60 -0.06 -16.79
N LEU A 70 2.19 -1.14 -17.29
CA LEU A 70 2.10 -2.46 -16.70
C LEU A 70 2.69 -2.49 -15.29
N ALA A 71 3.89 -1.94 -15.08
CA ALA A 71 4.52 -1.82 -13.76
C ALA A 71 3.65 -1.03 -12.77
N GLY A 72 3.04 0.06 -13.21
CA GLY A 72 2.12 0.86 -12.39
C GLY A 72 0.88 0.06 -11.96
N ARG A 73 0.31 -0.73 -12.88
CA ARG A 73 -0.84 -1.58 -12.57
C ARG A 73 -0.49 -2.73 -11.60
N LEU A 74 0.68 -3.34 -11.79
CA LEU A 74 1.19 -4.36 -10.87
C LEU A 74 1.51 -3.76 -9.50
N ALA A 75 2.13 -2.58 -9.44
CA ALA A 75 2.41 -1.87 -8.19
C ALA A 75 1.13 -1.56 -7.40
N LEU A 76 0.06 -1.17 -8.10
CA LEU A 76 -1.25 -0.96 -7.48
C LEU A 76 -1.80 -2.25 -6.88
N GLU A 77 -1.75 -3.37 -7.61
CA GLU A 77 -2.27 -4.64 -7.11
C GLU A 77 -1.46 -5.17 -5.93
N ALA A 78 -0.13 -5.10 -6.03
CA ALA A 78 0.77 -5.47 -4.94
C ALA A 78 0.49 -4.63 -3.68
N GLY A 79 0.38 -3.31 -3.83
CA GLY A 79 0.08 -2.40 -2.73
C GLY A 79 -1.29 -2.67 -2.09
N ARG A 80 -2.32 -2.89 -2.89
CA ARG A 80 -3.65 -3.27 -2.41
C ARG A 80 -3.64 -4.58 -1.64
N SER A 81 -2.98 -5.59 -2.17
CA SER A 81 -2.86 -6.89 -1.53
C SER A 81 -2.09 -6.80 -0.21
N ALA A 82 -0.97 -6.08 -0.19
CA ALA A 82 -0.18 -5.86 1.01
C ALA A 82 -0.99 -5.13 2.10
N ILE A 83 -1.68 -4.06 1.75
CA ILE A 83 -2.52 -3.31 2.70
C ILE A 83 -3.66 -4.19 3.23
N ARG A 84 -4.37 -4.93 2.37
CA ARG A 84 -5.43 -5.85 2.82
C ARG A 84 -4.94 -6.93 3.77
N ARG A 85 -3.76 -7.50 3.52
CA ARG A 85 -3.16 -8.52 4.39
C ARG A 85 -2.63 -7.93 5.70
N HIS A 86 -2.22 -6.68 5.68
CA HIS A 86 -1.68 -5.99 6.86
C HIS A 86 -2.77 -5.41 7.75
N THR A 87 -3.92 -5.06 7.20
CA THR A 87 -5.01 -4.32 7.86
C THR A 87 -6.11 -5.25 8.33
N GLY A 88 -6.71 -4.92 9.44
CA GLY A 88 -7.90 -5.61 9.93
C GLY A 88 -9.17 -5.20 9.18
N THR A 89 -10.24 -5.94 9.42
CA THR A 89 -11.56 -5.75 8.81
C THR A 89 -12.63 -5.46 9.84
N LEU A 90 -13.65 -4.71 9.44
CA LEU A 90 -14.85 -4.43 10.20
C LEU A 90 -16.02 -5.20 9.57
N ARG A 91 -16.59 -6.15 10.32
CA ARG A 91 -17.77 -6.90 9.87
C ARG A 91 -18.99 -6.47 10.66
N GLN A 92 -20.10 -6.26 9.96
CA GLN A 92 -21.38 -6.02 10.57
C GLN A 92 -22.19 -7.32 10.60
N VAL A 93 -22.68 -7.68 11.80
CA VAL A 93 -23.51 -8.85 12.02
C VAL A 93 -24.85 -8.36 12.56
N TYR A 94 -25.93 -8.85 11.97
CA TYR A 94 -27.28 -8.60 12.45
C TYR A 94 -27.71 -9.75 13.38
N LEU A 95 -27.91 -9.40 14.63
CA LEU A 95 -28.39 -10.32 15.66
C LEU A 95 -29.85 -9.96 16.04
N PRO A 96 -30.60 -10.85 16.72
CA PRO A 96 -31.94 -10.51 17.20
C PRO A 96 -31.96 -9.25 18.07
N GLU A 97 -30.88 -8.95 18.78
CA GLU A 97 -30.73 -7.78 19.64
C GLU A 97 -30.31 -6.52 18.88
N GLY A 98 -30.13 -6.59 17.55
CA GLY A 98 -29.72 -5.48 16.70
C GLY A 98 -28.40 -5.69 15.96
N ARG A 99 -27.95 -4.62 15.30
CA ARG A 99 -26.71 -4.62 14.52
C ARG A 99 -25.49 -4.46 15.44
N LYS A 100 -24.52 -5.39 15.31
CA LYS A 100 -23.23 -5.33 16.00
C LYS A 100 -22.07 -5.29 15.00
N SER A 101 -21.03 -4.52 15.31
CA SER A 101 -19.80 -4.44 14.51
C SER A 101 -18.69 -5.22 15.21
N TYR A 102 -18.03 -6.09 14.46
CA TYR A 102 -16.89 -6.88 14.92
C TYR A 102 -15.64 -6.46 14.17
N ALA A 103 -14.64 -6.01 14.90
CA ALA A 103 -13.32 -5.69 14.40
C ALA A 103 -12.38 -6.90 14.55
N THR A 104 -11.64 -7.25 13.50
CA THR A 104 -10.70 -8.37 13.51
C THR A 104 -9.42 -7.96 12.78
N GLY A 105 -8.25 -8.24 13.40
CA GLY A 105 -6.94 -7.94 12.81
C GLY A 105 -6.35 -6.63 13.32
N LYS A 106 -5.39 -6.08 12.57
CA LYS A 106 -4.65 -4.87 12.99
C LYS A 106 -5.49 -3.62 12.72
N ASP A 107 -5.61 -2.78 13.72
CA ASP A 107 -6.27 -1.48 13.59
C ASP A 107 -5.25 -0.41 13.18
N LEU A 108 -5.42 0.12 11.98
CA LEU A 108 -4.64 1.22 11.41
C LEU A 108 -5.48 2.49 11.22
N SER A 109 -6.70 2.55 11.77
CA SER A 109 -7.64 3.65 11.54
C SER A 109 -7.12 5.02 11.97
N GLU A 110 -6.24 5.05 12.97
CA GLU A 110 -5.61 6.26 13.50
C GLU A 110 -4.30 6.67 12.79
N VAL A 111 -3.86 5.90 11.77
CA VAL A 111 -2.67 6.26 11.00
C VAL A 111 -2.96 7.50 10.15
N THR A 112 -2.15 8.53 10.32
CA THR A 112 -2.33 9.84 9.64
C THR A 112 -1.38 10.04 8.46
N THR A 113 -0.38 9.17 8.28
CA THR A 113 0.63 9.34 7.25
C THR A 113 0.97 8.02 6.58
N LEU A 114 0.86 7.99 5.26
CA LEU A 114 1.35 6.92 4.39
C LEU A 114 2.67 7.37 3.76
N ILE A 115 3.74 6.61 3.95
CA ILE A 115 5.03 6.91 3.34
C ILE A 115 5.31 5.87 2.25
N ALA A 116 5.45 6.33 1.03
CA ALA A 116 5.82 5.53 -0.11
C ALA A 116 7.34 5.54 -0.32
N THR A 117 7.95 4.36 -0.36
CA THR A 117 9.36 4.18 -0.68
C THR A 117 9.54 2.99 -1.63
N GLY A 118 10.74 2.77 -2.12
CA GLY A 118 11.00 1.73 -3.12
C GLY A 118 10.88 2.22 -4.56
N GLY A 119 11.62 1.58 -5.47
CA GLY A 119 11.81 2.04 -6.85
C GLY A 119 10.51 2.30 -7.61
N ALA A 120 9.51 1.44 -7.49
CA ALA A 120 8.22 1.59 -8.17
C ALA A 120 7.45 2.83 -7.68
N LEU A 121 7.28 2.97 -6.36
CA LEU A 121 6.47 4.06 -5.78
C LEU A 121 7.19 5.42 -5.77
N THR A 122 8.50 5.43 -6.04
CA THR A 122 9.28 6.68 -6.13
C THR A 122 9.56 7.12 -7.56
N ARG A 123 9.63 6.19 -8.52
CA ARG A 123 10.16 6.44 -9.87
C ARG A 123 9.15 6.25 -11.00
N LEU A 124 8.06 5.52 -10.79
CA LEU A 124 7.07 5.33 -11.85
C LEU A 124 6.35 6.64 -12.20
N PRO A 125 6.21 6.98 -13.48
CA PRO A 125 5.54 8.22 -13.91
C PRO A 125 4.09 8.34 -13.40
N GLY A 126 3.38 7.24 -13.27
CA GLY A 126 1.98 7.20 -12.82
C GLY A 126 1.79 6.98 -11.31
N ARG A 127 2.85 7.10 -10.50
CA ARG A 127 2.80 6.78 -9.05
C ARG A 127 1.70 7.52 -8.29
N GLY A 128 1.42 8.79 -8.63
CA GLY A 128 0.37 9.56 -7.95
C GLY A 128 -1.00 8.88 -8.00
N GLY A 129 -1.38 8.33 -9.16
CA GLY A 129 -2.61 7.53 -9.30
C GLY A 129 -2.61 6.26 -8.46
N VAL A 130 -1.46 5.57 -8.38
CA VAL A 130 -1.29 4.40 -7.52
C VAL A 130 -1.45 4.79 -6.06
N LEU A 131 -0.74 5.82 -5.59
CA LEU A 131 -0.77 6.27 -4.21
C LEU A 131 -2.14 6.79 -3.80
N LYS A 132 -2.82 7.52 -4.68
CA LYS A 132 -4.21 7.92 -4.48
C LYS A 132 -5.12 6.71 -4.26
N ALA A 133 -5.03 5.71 -5.13
CA ALA A 133 -5.85 4.52 -5.03
C ALA A 133 -5.55 3.67 -3.77
N LEU A 134 -4.30 3.69 -3.27
CA LEU A 134 -3.93 3.04 -2.01
C LEU A 134 -4.45 3.82 -0.79
N ARG A 135 -4.35 5.15 -0.81
CA ARG A 135 -4.95 6.01 0.23
C ARG A 135 -6.46 5.81 0.33
N ASP A 136 -7.12 5.72 -0.81
CA ASP A 136 -8.58 5.70 -0.92
C ASP A 136 -9.19 4.28 -0.71
N MET A 137 -8.42 3.31 -0.23
CA MET A 137 -8.88 1.91 -0.09
C MET A 137 -10.07 1.73 0.86
N ASN A 138 -10.22 2.58 1.87
CA ASN A 138 -11.28 2.46 2.88
C ASN A 138 -12.46 3.42 2.64
N ILE A 139 -12.81 3.69 1.39
CA ILE A 139 -14.00 4.50 1.07
C ILE A 139 -15.28 3.82 1.57
N ALA A 140 -15.36 2.48 1.46
CA ALA A 140 -16.52 1.70 1.91
C ALA A 140 -16.64 1.61 3.44
N GLY A 141 -15.55 1.83 4.20
CA GLY A 141 -15.55 1.80 5.66
C GLY A 141 -15.61 0.39 6.27
N ASP A 142 -15.18 -0.63 5.51
CA ASP A 142 -15.15 -2.04 5.93
C ASP A 142 -13.78 -2.51 6.38
N MET A 143 -12.78 -1.64 6.34
CA MET A 143 -11.41 -1.91 6.77
C MET A 143 -11.05 -1.08 8.01
N LEU A 144 -10.20 -1.66 8.87
CA LEU A 144 -9.56 -0.92 9.97
C LEU A 144 -8.37 -0.10 9.43
N TYR A 145 -8.64 0.73 8.44
CA TYR A 145 -7.70 1.55 7.69
C TYR A 145 -8.19 2.99 7.67
N PRO A 146 -7.31 4.00 7.63
CA PRO A 146 -7.72 5.40 7.71
C PRO A 146 -8.70 5.80 6.59
N LYS A 147 -9.54 6.78 6.89
CA LYS A 147 -10.33 7.44 5.84
C LYS A 147 -9.41 8.31 4.97
N PRO A 148 -9.71 8.42 3.66
CA PRO A 148 -8.83 9.18 2.74
C PRO A 148 -8.47 10.59 3.20
N GLN A 149 -9.44 11.30 3.78
CA GLN A 149 -9.27 12.68 4.22
C GLN A 149 -8.38 12.84 5.46
N ALA A 150 -8.19 11.76 6.23
CA ALA A 150 -7.35 11.76 7.44
C ALA A 150 -5.88 11.43 7.15
N MET A 151 -5.54 11.07 5.90
CA MET A 151 -4.23 10.53 5.56
C MET A 151 -3.45 11.45 4.62
N ARG A 152 -2.27 11.87 5.06
CA ARG A 152 -1.25 12.49 4.23
C ARG A 152 -0.45 11.40 3.51
N VAL A 153 0.00 11.69 2.29
CA VAL A 153 0.87 10.78 1.53
C VAL A 153 2.21 11.45 1.27
N LEU A 154 3.27 10.85 1.77
CA LEU A 154 4.65 11.28 1.56
C LEU A 154 5.38 10.29 0.66
N VAL A 155 6.31 10.80 -0.14
CA VAL A 155 7.17 9.99 -1.00
C VAL A 155 8.63 10.22 -0.62
N ASP A 156 9.37 9.16 -0.42
CA ASP A 156 10.82 9.16 -0.27
C ASP A 156 11.49 9.37 -1.64
N ARG A 157 11.55 10.63 -2.09
CA ARG A 157 11.93 11.01 -3.46
C ARG A 157 13.30 10.51 -3.89
N TYR A 158 14.23 10.43 -2.95
CA TYR A 158 15.60 10.00 -3.23
C TYR A 158 15.84 8.53 -2.93
N TYR A 159 14.79 7.83 -2.44
CA TYR A 159 14.87 6.40 -2.07
C TYR A 159 15.97 6.13 -1.04
N LEU A 160 16.05 6.96 0.00
CA LEU A 160 17.09 6.93 1.02
C LEU A 160 16.66 6.31 2.35
N MET A 161 15.37 6.15 2.60
CA MET A 161 14.83 5.80 3.93
C MET A 161 15.53 4.57 4.54
N ALA A 162 15.72 3.50 3.76
CA ALA A 162 16.36 2.28 4.27
C ALA A 162 17.83 2.51 4.64
N SER A 163 18.59 3.23 3.79
CA SER A 163 19.99 3.57 4.04
C SER A 163 20.15 4.52 5.23
N LEU A 164 19.24 5.48 5.36
CA LEU A 164 19.21 6.42 6.48
C LEU A 164 18.86 5.73 7.79
N GLY A 165 18.05 4.68 7.76
CA GLY A 165 17.80 3.83 8.93
C GLY A 165 19.06 3.14 9.45
N VAL A 166 19.98 2.78 8.56
CA VAL A 166 21.31 2.25 8.97
C VAL A 166 22.22 3.37 9.47
N LEU A 167 22.26 4.49 8.75
CA LEU A 167 23.08 5.66 9.12
C LEU A 167 22.71 6.22 10.49
N SER A 168 21.44 6.18 10.86
CA SER A 168 20.94 6.73 12.13
C SER A 168 21.54 6.09 13.38
N ARG A 169 22.13 4.90 13.25
CA ARG A 169 22.82 4.22 14.37
C ARG A 169 24.07 4.96 14.83
N GLY A 170 24.76 5.63 13.93
CA GLY A 170 25.98 6.39 14.25
C GLY A 170 25.79 7.91 14.14
N TYR A 171 24.86 8.34 13.28
CA TYR A 171 24.65 9.76 12.94
C TYR A 171 23.15 10.10 12.90
N PRO A 172 22.42 10.06 14.04
CA PRO A 172 20.97 10.18 14.07
C PRO A 172 20.47 11.54 13.57
N GLU A 173 21.13 12.64 13.92
CA GLU A 173 20.75 13.99 13.49
C GLU A 173 20.92 14.17 11.97
N ALA A 174 22.04 13.74 11.43
CA ALA A 174 22.29 13.81 9.99
C ALA A 174 21.31 12.92 9.21
N ALA A 175 21.04 11.72 9.69
CA ALA A 175 20.08 10.82 9.08
C ALA A 175 18.64 11.43 9.08
N LEU A 176 18.25 12.06 10.18
CA LEU A 176 16.95 12.74 10.27
C LEU A 176 16.87 13.93 9.30
N ALA A 177 17.89 14.77 9.24
CA ALA A 177 17.94 15.90 8.34
C ALA A 177 17.83 15.46 6.86
N LEU A 178 18.58 14.43 6.47
CA LEU A 178 18.51 13.86 5.12
C LEU A 178 17.15 13.21 4.83
N LEU A 179 16.54 12.56 5.81
CA LEU A 179 15.21 11.99 5.65
C LEU A 179 14.17 13.07 5.41
N GLN A 180 14.21 14.17 6.16
CA GLN A 180 13.32 15.31 5.97
C GLN A 180 13.46 15.94 4.58
N LEU A 181 14.68 15.98 4.03
CA LEU A 181 14.91 16.43 2.64
C LEU A 181 14.39 15.44 1.59
N SER A 182 14.43 14.13 1.89
CA SER A 182 13.95 13.09 0.97
C SER A 182 12.43 12.98 0.94
N LEU A 183 11.75 13.23 2.07
CA LEU A 183 10.31 13.13 2.16
C LEU A 183 9.63 14.37 1.56
N ALA A 184 8.73 14.13 0.62
CA ALA A 184 7.88 15.17 0.05
C ALA A 184 6.42 14.75 0.01
N GLU A 185 5.53 15.69 0.25
CA GLU A 185 4.10 15.46 0.11
C GLU A 185 3.74 15.27 -1.36
N GLU A 186 2.96 14.21 -1.65
CA GLU A 186 2.42 13.95 -2.98
C GLU A 186 1.04 14.60 -3.06
N SER A 187 0.88 15.49 -4.03
CA SER A 187 -0.42 16.11 -4.33
C SER A 187 -1.30 15.09 -5.05
N LEU A 188 -2.38 14.62 -4.40
CA LEU A 188 -3.25 13.54 -4.87
C LEU A 188 -4.68 14.03 -5.19
#